data_432b01e9f72ce6fe55496fd9cd1f6e6b
#
_entry.id   432b01e9f72ce6fe55496fd9cd1f6e6b
#
_cell.length_a   1.000
_cell.length_b   1.000
_cell.length_c   1.000
_cell.angle_alpha   90.00
_cell.angle_beta   90.00
_cell.angle_gamma   90.00
#
_symmetry.space_group_name_H-M   'P 1'
#
loop_
_entity.id
_entity.type
_entity.pdbx_description
1 polymer ?
#
loop_
_entity_poly.entity_id
_entity_poly.type
_entity_poly.pdbx_seq_one_letter_code
_entity_poly.pdbx_strand_id
1 'polypeptide(L)'
;MKIFDFDVEKYGLQLVPPFLRDSIFMAYVLAFAAPLVDLYQKFLQNREQNLIKLKFNYQVCSLEYRLNDAFDPLFRRIRIGKAVIYKGVYIYTEAEMDPTNPDYFSESLNNKMKWLKGDEKPLYLRTEAELYSVYDFIVEIPDTGINQIQLRAEIDFYILQSKQYQIVII
;
A
#
# COMPACT_ATOMS: atom_id res chain seq x y z
N MET A 1 17.71 -23.16 -2.16
CA MET A 1 18.44 -23.46 -3.41
C MET A 1 18.57 -22.17 -4.21
N LYS A 2 19.76 -21.64 -4.38
CA LYS A 2 19.97 -20.38 -5.11
C LYS A 2 20.11 -20.68 -6.62
N ILE A 3 18.97 -20.97 -7.25
CA ILE A 3 18.92 -21.37 -8.68
C ILE A 3 19.48 -20.28 -9.62
N PHE A 4 19.48 -19.03 -9.17
CA PHE A 4 19.91 -17.87 -9.96
C PHE A 4 21.22 -17.25 -9.46
N ASP A 5 22.02 -18.01 -8.71
CA ASP A 5 23.34 -17.57 -8.25
C ASP A 5 24.38 -18.02 -9.31
N PHE A 6 24.63 -17.12 -10.27
CA PHE A 6 25.50 -17.38 -11.40
C PHE A 6 26.75 -16.48 -11.30
N ASP A 7 27.89 -17.09 -11.16
CA ASP A 7 29.17 -16.39 -11.14
C ASP A 7 29.73 -16.28 -12.57
N VAL A 8 29.48 -15.13 -13.21
CA VAL A 8 29.87 -14.86 -14.61
C VAL A 8 31.38 -14.97 -14.80
N GLU A 9 32.18 -14.47 -13.86
CA GLU A 9 33.64 -14.49 -13.95
C GLU A 9 34.17 -15.91 -13.91
N LYS A 10 33.72 -16.68 -12.94
CA LYS A 10 34.11 -18.07 -12.77
C LYS A 10 33.76 -18.92 -14.00
N TYR A 11 32.55 -18.77 -14.53
CA TYR A 11 32.15 -19.50 -15.72
C TYR A 11 32.89 -19.03 -16.95
N GLY A 12 33.15 -17.73 -17.11
CA GLY A 12 33.97 -17.19 -18.18
C GLY A 12 35.36 -17.82 -18.23
N LEU A 13 36.00 -17.94 -17.07
CA LEU A 13 37.31 -18.57 -16.95
C LEU A 13 37.27 -20.09 -17.20
N GLN A 14 36.19 -20.77 -16.79
CA GLN A 14 36.03 -22.21 -17.03
C GLN A 14 35.85 -22.58 -18.51
N LEU A 15 35.20 -21.68 -19.29
CA LEU A 15 34.98 -21.87 -20.73
C LEU A 15 36.29 -21.80 -21.55
N VAL A 16 37.32 -21.17 -21.00
CA VAL A 16 38.63 -21.10 -21.68
C VAL A 16 39.33 -22.45 -21.64
N PRO A 17 39.73 -22.98 -22.80
CA PRO A 17 40.52 -24.22 -22.89
C PRO A 17 41.81 -24.13 -22.07
N PRO A 18 42.27 -25.22 -21.42
CA PRO A 18 43.44 -25.20 -20.54
C PRO A 18 44.72 -24.67 -21.18
N PHE A 19 44.90 -24.90 -22.48
CA PHE A 19 46.10 -24.48 -23.20
C PHE A 19 46.14 -22.96 -23.54
N LEU A 20 44.98 -22.25 -23.41
CA LEU A 20 44.88 -20.81 -23.61
C LEU A 20 44.81 -20.02 -22.29
N ARG A 21 44.97 -20.67 -21.15
CA ARG A 21 44.91 -20.04 -19.84
C ARG A 21 46.18 -19.30 -19.47
N ASP A 22 46.63 -18.42 -20.36
CA ASP A 22 47.72 -17.49 -20.03
C ASP A 22 47.18 -16.26 -19.30
N SER A 23 48.00 -15.65 -18.45
CA SER A 23 47.60 -14.54 -17.57
C SER A 23 47.03 -13.35 -18.34
N ILE A 24 47.63 -13.01 -19.48
CA ILE A 24 47.18 -11.90 -20.31
C ILE A 24 45.85 -12.22 -20.98
N PHE A 25 45.69 -13.42 -21.54
CA PHE A 25 44.45 -13.83 -22.17
C PHE A 25 43.27 -13.91 -21.17
N MET A 26 43.53 -14.41 -19.97
CA MET A 26 42.52 -14.43 -18.89
C MET A 26 42.07 -13.02 -18.48
N ALA A 27 42.99 -12.03 -18.44
CA ALA A 27 42.63 -10.65 -18.17
C ALA A 27 41.70 -10.07 -19.25
N TYR A 28 41.95 -10.38 -20.54
CA TYR A 28 41.03 -10.00 -21.64
C TYR A 28 39.65 -10.63 -21.47
N VAL A 29 39.56 -11.91 -21.14
CA VAL A 29 38.30 -12.61 -20.95
C VAL A 29 37.50 -11.96 -19.79
N LEU A 30 38.16 -11.62 -18.69
CA LEU A 30 37.51 -10.92 -17.58
C LEU A 30 37.06 -9.50 -17.97
N ALA A 31 37.88 -8.77 -18.77
CA ALA A 31 37.47 -7.45 -19.23
C ALA A 31 36.24 -7.51 -20.15
N PHE A 32 36.11 -8.51 -21.01
CA PHE A 32 34.89 -8.73 -21.80
C PHE A 32 33.72 -9.24 -20.96
N ALA A 33 33.95 -9.93 -19.85
CA ALA A 33 32.90 -10.40 -18.93
C ALA A 33 32.38 -9.30 -18.02
N ALA A 34 33.11 -8.22 -17.76
CA ALA A 34 32.72 -7.15 -16.83
C ALA A 34 31.33 -6.54 -17.13
N PRO A 35 30.94 -6.21 -18.39
CA PRO A 35 29.58 -5.71 -18.65
C PRO A 35 28.49 -6.72 -18.34
N LEU A 36 28.79 -8.02 -18.44
CA LEU A 36 27.83 -9.08 -18.09
C LEU A 36 27.62 -9.18 -16.57
N VAL A 37 28.67 -8.93 -15.79
CA VAL A 37 28.57 -8.87 -14.33
C VAL A 37 27.64 -7.73 -13.90
N ASP A 38 27.79 -6.54 -14.49
CA ASP A 38 26.92 -5.40 -14.22
C ASP A 38 25.46 -5.68 -14.61
N LEU A 39 25.26 -6.28 -15.77
CA LEU A 39 23.92 -6.66 -16.22
C LEU A 39 23.29 -7.68 -15.29
N TYR A 40 24.05 -8.66 -14.83
CA TYR A 40 23.60 -9.68 -13.92
C TYR A 40 23.22 -9.09 -12.53
N GLN A 41 24.00 -8.15 -12.02
CA GLN A 41 23.66 -7.46 -10.77
C GLN A 41 22.35 -6.67 -10.90
N LYS A 42 22.15 -5.94 -12.01
CA LYS A 42 20.88 -5.26 -12.31
C LYS A 42 19.71 -6.23 -12.40
N PHE A 43 19.93 -7.39 -13.00
CA PHE A 43 18.93 -8.45 -13.07
C PHE A 43 18.53 -8.95 -11.68
N LEU A 44 19.49 -9.18 -10.78
CA LEU A 44 19.22 -9.62 -9.42
C LEU A 44 18.42 -8.55 -8.63
N GLN A 45 18.79 -7.28 -8.75
CA GLN A 45 18.07 -6.18 -8.12
C GLN A 45 16.63 -6.08 -8.63
N ASN A 46 16.43 -6.13 -9.94
CA ASN A 46 15.09 -6.11 -10.55
C ASN A 46 14.26 -7.32 -10.11
N ARG A 47 14.88 -8.49 -10.02
CA ARG A 47 14.23 -9.71 -9.55
C ARG A 47 13.74 -9.56 -8.11
N GLU A 48 14.56 -9.03 -7.22
CA GLU A 48 14.18 -8.78 -5.82
C GLU A 48 13.01 -7.81 -5.72
N GLN A 49 13.06 -6.71 -6.46
CA GLN A 49 11.95 -5.75 -6.53
C GLN A 49 10.66 -6.38 -7.06
N ASN A 50 10.75 -7.19 -8.11
CA ASN A 50 9.59 -7.88 -8.65
C ASN A 50 9.03 -8.93 -7.67
N LEU A 51 9.87 -9.64 -6.93
CA LEU A 51 9.44 -10.58 -5.90
C LEU A 51 8.71 -9.85 -4.75
N ILE A 52 9.16 -8.66 -4.38
CA ILE A 52 8.45 -7.82 -3.40
C ILE A 52 7.08 -7.43 -3.95
N LYS A 53 7.02 -6.95 -5.21
CA LYS A 53 5.75 -6.56 -5.84
C LYS A 53 4.76 -7.71 -5.93
N LEU A 54 5.22 -8.92 -6.21
CA LEU A 54 4.37 -10.12 -6.30
C LEU A 54 3.80 -10.61 -4.96
N LYS A 55 4.35 -10.15 -3.83
CA LYS A 55 3.83 -10.50 -2.50
C LYS A 55 2.53 -9.79 -2.17
N PHE A 56 2.25 -8.69 -2.82
CA PHE A 56 1.12 -7.81 -2.53
C PHE A 56 0.07 -7.87 -3.65
N ASN A 57 -1.17 -7.62 -3.28
CA ASN A 57 -2.32 -7.64 -4.18
C ASN A 57 -3.19 -6.37 -3.97
N TYR A 58 -4.30 -6.27 -4.71
CA TYR A 58 -5.24 -5.15 -4.67
C TYR A 58 -6.12 -5.07 -3.41
N GLN A 59 -6.02 -6.04 -2.50
CA GLN A 59 -6.80 -6.01 -1.26
C GLN A 59 -6.34 -4.85 -0.37
N VAL A 60 -7.30 -4.18 0.28
CA VAL A 60 -7.05 -3.01 1.12
C VAL A 60 -5.94 -3.27 2.15
N CYS A 61 -6.04 -4.35 2.91
CA CYS A 61 -5.02 -4.69 3.91
C CYS A 61 -3.63 -4.94 3.31
N SER A 62 -3.57 -5.59 2.13
CA SER A 62 -2.32 -5.88 1.44
C SER A 62 -1.69 -4.61 0.88
N LEU A 63 -2.52 -3.74 0.28
CA LEU A 63 -2.07 -2.45 -0.24
C LEU A 63 -1.60 -1.51 0.89
N GLU A 64 -2.37 -1.43 1.99
CA GLU A 64 -2.00 -0.66 3.18
C GLU A 64 -0.66 -1.12 3.76
N TYR A 65 -0.47 -2.44 3.87
CA TYR A 65 0.78 -3.02 4.33
C TYR A 65 1.95 -2.65 3.41
N ARG A 66 1.75 -2.75 2.09
CA ARG A 66 2.78 -2.38 1.10
C ARG A 66 3.16 -0.91 1.16
N LEU A 67 2.18 -0.02 1.26
CA LEU A 67 2.43 1.43 1.36
C LEU A 67 3.20 1.79 2.63
N ASN A 68 2.83 1.17 3.75
CA ASN A 68 3.53 1.37 5.01
C ASN A 68 4.98 0.84 4.93
N ASP A 69 5.22 -0.33 4.35
CA ASP A 69 6.57 -0.86 4.18
C ASP A 69 7.45 0.01 3.28
N ALA A 70 6.86 0.65 2.26
CA ALA A 70 7.61 1.47 1.30
C ALA A 70 7.86 2.92 1.78
N PHE A 71 6.87 3.53 2.46
CA PHE A 71 6.88 4.97 2.75
C PHE A 71 6.90 5.32 4.24
N ASP A 72 6.38 4.47 5.13
CA ASP A 72 6.40 4.70 6.58
C ASP A 72 6.68 3.40 7.36
N PRO A 73 7.88 2.79 7.22
CA PRO A 73 8.20 1.51 7.83
C PRO A 73 8.23 1.54 9.36
N LEU A 74 8.50 2.71 9.97
CA LEU A 74 8.66 2.85 11.41
C LEU A 74 7.32 2.96 12.14
N PHE A 75 6.44 3.85 11.69
CA PHE A 75 5.21 4.20 12.41
C PHE A 75 3.94 3.58 11.80
N ARG A 76 3.97 3.19 10.53
CA ARG A 76 2.86 2.53 9.84
C ARG A 76 1.54 3.30 9.96
N ARG A 77 1.58 4.60 9.67
CA ARG A 77 0.44 5.52 9.81
C ARG A 77 -0.43 5.63 8.56
N ILE A 78 0.03 5.13 7.43
CA ILE A 78 -0.76 5.15 6.20
C ILE A 78 -1.93 4.20 6.35
N ARG A 79 -3.15 4.72 6.13
CA ARG A 79 -4.39 3.97 6.23
C ARG A 79 -5.24 4.13 4.99
N ILE A 80 -6.03 3.11 4.70
CA ILE A 80 -6.96 3.12 3.58
C ILE A 80 -8.37 2.99 4.13
N GLY A 81 -9.15 4.06 3.97
CA GLY A 81 -10.53 4.14 4.42
C GLY A 81 -11.53 4.15 3.27
N LYS A 82 -12.78 3.91 3.58
CA LYS A 82 -13.88 4.09 2.62
C LYS A 82 -14.09 5.60 2.35
N ALA A 83 -14.30 5.96 1.10
CA ALA A 83 -14.56 7.34 0.71
C ALA A 83 -16.04 7.69 0.98
N VAL A 84 -16.37 7.92 2.25
CA VAL A 84 -17.71 8.30 2.68
C VAL A 84 -17.70 9.79 2.99
N ILE A 85 -18.54 10.57 2.30
CA ILE A 85 -18.67 12.03 2.52
C ILE A 85 -19.34 12.30 3.86
N TYR A 86 -20.36 11.54 4.16
CA TYR A 86 -21.12 11.72 5.41
C TYR A 86 -21.07 10.46 6.25
N LYS A 87 -20.63 10.60 7.49
CA LYS A 87 -20.71 9.50 8.46
C LYS A 87 -22.16 9.21 8.76
N GLY A 88 -22.55 7.94 8.74
CA GLY A 88 -23.88 7.51 9.16
C GLY A 88 -24.13 7.93 10.59
N VAL A 89 -25.37 8.33 10.88
CA VAL A 89 -25.82 8.66 12.22
C VAL A 89 -26.69 7.51 12.72
N TYR A 90 -26.32 6.92 13.83
CA TYR A 90 -27.11 5.88 14.45
C TYR A 90 -28.30 6.52 15.19
N ILE A 91 -29.50 6.01 14.96
CA ILE A 91 -30.71 6.41 15.65
C ILE A 91 -31.02 5.34 16.67
N TYR A 92 -31.02 5.73 17.94
CA TYR A 92 -31.33 4.82 19.05
C TYR A 92 -32.83 4.72 19.23
N THR A 93 -33.29 3.54 19.62
CA THR A 93 -34.68 3.32 19.99
C THR A 93 -34.94 3.85 21.41
N GLU A 94 -36.21 4.10 21.74
CA GLU A 94 -36.62 4.56 23.08
C GLU A 94 -36.18 3.58 24.17
N ALA A 95 -36.26 2.27 23.88
CA ALA A 95 -35.84 1.22 24.81
C ALA A 95 -34.32 1.24 25.09
N GLU A 96 -33.49 1.58 24.13
CA GLU A 96 -32.03 1.71 24.31
C GLU A 96 -31.64 2.97 25.09
N MET A 97 -32.58 3.90 25.26
CA MET A 97 -32.39 5.16 25.95
C MET A 97 -32.86 5.10 27.41
N ASP A 98 -33.56 4.05 27.81
CA ASP A 98 -34.05 3.87 29.16
C ASP A 98 -32.95 3.31 30.07
N PRO A 99 -32.52 4.07 31.13
CA PRO A 99 -31.45 3.65 32.03
C PRO A 99 -31.81 2.39 32.86
N THR A 100 -33.06 1.97 32.88
CA THR A 100 -33.49 0.74 33.53
C THR A 100 -33.31 -0.52 32.70
N ASN A 101 -33.00 -0.36 31.39
CA ASN A 101 -32.83 -1.45 30.45
C ASN A 101 -31.38 -1.98 30.48
N PRO A 102 -31.13 -3.32 30.48
CA PRO A 102 -29.79 -3.88 30.46
C PRO A 102 -28.99 -3.51 29.20
N ASP A 103 -29.67 -3.14 28.12
CA ASP A 103 -29.02 -2.71 26.85
C ASP A 103 -28.72 -1.19 26.83
N TYR A 104 -28.89 -0.51 27.95
CA TYR A 104 -28.62 0.92 28.11
C TYR A 104 -27.12 1.24 27.92
N PHE A 105 -26.84 2.09 26.98
CA PHE A 105 -25.48 2.55 26.68
C PHE A 105 -25.16 3.83 27.47
N SER A 106 -24.33 3.74 28.50
CA SER A 106 -24.03 4.84 29.44
C SER A 106 -23.12 5.94 28.91
N GLU A 107 -22.60 5.85 27.67
CA GLU A 107 -21.78 6.89 27.14
C GLU A 107 -22.58 8.13 26.77
N SER A 108 -22.37 9.20 27.52
CA SER A 108 -22.74 10.59 27.24
C SER A 108 -24.01 10.77 26.39
N LEU A 109 -25.13 10.73 27.07
CA LEU A 109 -26.50 10.91 26.54
C LEU A 109 -26.67 12.11 25.60
N ASN A 110 -25.95 13.19 25.84
CA ASN A 110 -26.11 14.46 25.09
C ASN A 110 -25.66 14.40 23.63
N ASN A 111 -24.85 13.40 23.25
CA ASN A 111 -24.36 13.29 21.86
C ASN A 111 -25.12 12.27 21.00
N LYS A 112 -25.99 11.45 21.60
CA LYS A 112 -26.58 10.30 20.92
C LYS A 112 -28.03 10.53 20.48
N MET A 113 -28.80 11.29 21.27
CA MET A 113 -30.17 11.64 20.88
C MET A 113 -30.17 12.73 19.80
N LYS A 114 -30.49 12.35 18.60
CA LYS A 114 -30.83 13.31 17.54
C LYS A 114 -32.29 13.11 17.19
N TRP A 115 -33.09 14.12 17.49
CA TRP A 115 -34.48 14.15 17.10
C TRP A 115 -34.65 14.59 15.65
N LEU A 116 -35.62 14.01 14.96
CA LEU A 116 -35.94 14.40 13.59
C LEU A 116 -36.61 15.80 13.52
N LYS A 117 -37.00 16.35 14.63
CA LYS A 117 -37.73 17.61 14.70
C LYS A 117 -37.31 18.44 15.92
N GLY A 118 -36.98 19.70 15.70
CA GLY A 118 -36.92 20.72 16.74
C GLY A 118 -35.53 21.09 17.25
N ASP A 119 -34.47 20.54 16.72
CA ASP A 119 -33.10 20.89 17.13
C ASP A 119 -32.39 21.84 16.19
N GLU A 120 -31.40 22.62 16.70
CA GLU A 120 -30.56 23.50 15.90
C GLU A 120 -29.76 22.76 14.83
N LYS A 121 -29.61 21.45 14.96
CA LYS A 121 -28.93 20.57 14.00
C LYS A 121 -29.84 19.41 13.59
N PRO A 122 -30.76 19.62 12.67
CA PRO A 122 -31.69 18.59 12.22
C PRO A 122 -30.96 17.40 11.61
N LEU A 123 -31.48 16.20 11.85
CA LEU A 123 -31.00 14.98 11.22
C LEU A 123 -31.53 14.92 9.78
N TYR A 124 -30.62 14.97 8.81
CA TYR A 124 -30.96 14.78 7.41
C TYR A 124 -30.88 13.31 7.03
N LEU A 125 -31.99 12.77 6.53
CA LEU A 125 -31.97 11.48 5.87
C LEU A 125 -31.38 11.65 4.46
N ARG A 126 -30.29 10.97 4.21
CA ARG A 126 -29.58 11.03 2.92
C ARG A 126 -29.80 9.73 2.18
N THR A 127 -29.83 9.83 0.85
CA THR A 127 -29.85 8.66 -0.01
C THR A 127 -28.47 7.97 0.01
N GLU A 128 -28.44 6.68 -0.30
CA GLU A 128 -27.18 5.92 -0.38
C GLU A 128 -26.20 6.57 -1.36
N ALA A 129 -26.69 7.10 -2.47
CA ALA A 129 -25.88 7.80 -3.46
C ALA A 129 -25.23 9.10 -2.95
N GLU A 130 -25.85 9.78 -1.97
CA GLU A 130 -25.31 10.99 -1.35
C GLU A 130 -24.29 10.68 -0.25
N LEU A 131 -24.30 9.47 0.30
CA LEU A 131 -23.37 9.06 1.34
C LEU A 131 -21.96 8.83 0.80
N TYR A 132 -21.87 8.33 -0.44
CA TYR A 132 -20.60 8.00 -1.06
C TYR A 132 -20.00 9.16 -1.86
N SER A 133 -18.69 9.27 -1.85
CA SER A 133 -17.98 10.19 -2.73
C SER A 133 -17.87 9.61 -4.14
N VAL A 134 -17.40 10.43 -5.08
CA VAL A 134 -16.99 9.98 -6.42
C VAL A 134 -15.85 8.94 -6.34
N TYR A 135 -15.09 8.97 -5.25
CA TYR A 135 -13.98 8.06 -5.01
C TYR A 135 -14.44 6.80 -4.28
N ASP A 136 -13.85 5.67 -4.63
CA ASP A 136 -14.12 4.37 -3.99
C ASP A 136 -13.46 4.27 -2.60
N PHE A 137 -12.28 4.86 -2.45
CA PHE A 137 -11.55 4.85 -1.19
C PHE A 137 -10.64 6.08 -1.03
N ILE A 138 -10.24 6.33 0.20
CA ILE A 138 -9.33 7.40 0.58
C ILE A 138 -8.06 6.79 1.14
N VAL A 139 -6.90 7.32 0.74
CA VAL A 139 -5.60 6.99 1.31
C VAL A 139 -5.19 8.13 2.23
N GLU A 140 -5.16 7.88 3.51
CA GLU A 140 -4.74 8.80 4.56
C GLU A 140 -3.23 8.69 4.74
N ILE A 141 -2.52 9.80 4.59
CA ILE A 141 -1.07 9.86 4.77
C ILE A 141 -0.71 10.89 5.83
N PRO A 142 0.34 10.63 6.64
CA PRO A 142 0.85 11.63 7.57
C PRO A 142 1.60 12.74 6.83
N ASP A 143 1.61 13.95 7.39
CA ASP A 143 2.37 15.09 6.88
C ASP A 143 3.88 14.92 7.19
N THR A 144 4.53 13.97 6.53
CA THR A 144 5.95 13.63 6.71
C THR A 144 6.79 13.82 5.45
N GLY A 145 6.32 14.62 4.48
CA GLY A 145 7.05 14.87 3.24
C GLY A 145 7.14 13.66 2.29
N ILE A 146 6.19 12.76 2.37
CA ILE A 146 6.10 11.61 1.47
C ILE A 146 5.92 12.10 0.03
N ASN A 147 6.72 11.58 -0.90
CA ASN A 147 6.60 11.91 -2.32
C ASN A 147 5.29 11.34 -2.90
N GLN A 148 4.32 12.23 -3.12
CA GLN A 148 3.00 11.85 -3.63
C GLN A 148 3.04 11.21 -5.02
N ILE A 149 4.01 11.56 -5.87
CA ILE A 149 4.15 10.99 -7.22
C ILE A 149 4.54 9.52 -7.12
N GLN A 150 5.50 9.20 -6.27
CA GLN A 150 5.92 7.81 -6.04
C GLN A 150 4.82 6.99 -5.36
N LEU A 151 4.12 7.61 -4.40
CA LEU A 151 2.98 6.98 -3.72
C LEU A 151 1.86 6.64 -4.72
N ARG A 152 1.50 7.58 -5.60
CA ARG A 152 0.51 7.34 -6.66
C ARG A 152 0.94 6.22 -7.60
N ALA A 153 2.18 6.25 -8.06
CA ALA A 153 2.70 5.21 -8.95
C ALA A 153 2.65 3.81 -8.30
N GLU A 154 2.89 3.73 -6.99
CA GLU A 154 2.82 2.46 -6.26
C GLU A 154 1.36 2.01 -6.06
N ILE A 155 0.43 2.93 -5.78
CA ILE A 155 -1.00 2.62 -5.70
C ILE A 155 -1.53 2.17 -7.05
N ASP A 156 -1.25 2.92 -8.12
CA ASP A 156 -1.73 2.65 -9.48
C ASP A 156 -1.24 1.30 -10.02
N PHE A 157 -0.10 0.81 -9.51
CA PHE A 157 0.41 -0.50 -9.88
C PHE A 157 -0.47 -1.66 -9.38
N TYR A 158 -1.07 -1.52 -8.20
CA TYR A 158 -1.88 -2.60 -7.59
C TYR A 158 -3.37 -2.45 -7.80
N ILE A 159 -3.85 -1.23 -8.00
CA ILE A 159 -5.28 -0.94 -8.08
C ILE A 159 -5.89 -1.41 -9.40
N LEU A 160 -7.17 -1.77 -9.35
CA LEU A 160 -7.94 -2.02 -10.56
C LEU A 160 -8.25 -0.68 -11.27
N GLN A 161 -8.11 -0.64 -12.59
CA GLN A 161 -8.33 0.57 -13.40
C GLN A 161 -9.73 1.19 -13.26
N SER A 162 -10.70 0.42 -12.80
CA SER A 162 -12.07 0.88 -12.56
C SER A 162 -12.25 1.63 -11.25
N LYS A 163 -11.24 1.64 -10.38
CA LYS A 163 -11.30 2.21 -9.04
C LYS A 163 -10.65 3.58 -8.98
N GLN A 164 -11.33 4.50 -8.32
CA GLN A 164 -10.84 5.87 -8.10
C GLN A 164 -10.54 6.08 -6.62
N TYR A 165 -9.47 6.81 -6.34
CA TYR A 165 -9.04 7.10 -4.99
C TYR A 165 -8.62 8.55 -4.80
N GLN A 166 -8.69 9.01 -3.57
CA GLN A 166 -8.19 10.32 -3.15
C GLN A 166 -7.13 10.15 -2.07
N ILE A 167 -6.07 10.96 -2.15
CA ILE A 167 -5.04 11.04 -1.11
C ILE A 167 -5.36 12.22 -0.21
N VAL A 168 -5.42 11.98 1.10
CA VAL A 168 -5.68 13.00 2.13
C VAL A 168 -4.50 13.02 3.08
N ILE A 169 -3.97 14.20 3.37
CA ILE A 169 -2.91 14.44 4.35
C ILE A 169 -3.57 14.72 5.70
N ILE A 170 -3.13 14.00 6.75
CA ILE A 170 -3.64 14.11 8.12
C ILE A 170 -2.53 14.58 9.05
#